data_59cc32fe210b9e725ba6c9eb085b2598
#
_entry.id   59cc32fe210b9e725ba6c9eb085b2598
#
_cell.length_a   1.000
_cell.length_b   1.000
_cell.length_c   1.000
_cell.angle_alpha   90.00
_cell.angle_beta   90.00
_cell.angle_gamma   90.00
#
_symmetry.space_group_name_H-M   'P 1'
#
loop_
_entity.id
_entity.type
_entity.pdbx_description
1 polymer ?
#
loop_
_entity_poly.entity_id
_entity_poly.type
_entity_poly.pdbx_seq_one_letter_code
_entity_poly.pdbx_strand_id
1 'polypeptide(L)'
;MEKLIVGKSLENQLDTVIKELAPTGNISYVVLQFDDEEEPTLIASRGEHTVHSSASLIKVLIMEYVFHLARAEQLDLNDTVPLSKTPRVEGGGALQELVGKHSFTYLELCRLMMVLSDNIATNLLITVLGMENINARAEKLGVDEIELNRMMMDFDALAEGRDNHMKIGRAHV
;
A
#
# COMPACT_ATOMS: atom_id res chain seq x y z
N MET A 1 3.36 20.47 30.28
CA MET A 1 4.82 20.58 30.13
C MET A 1 5.52 19.22 30.12
N GLU A 2 5.09 18.25 30.90
CA GLU A 2 5.65 16.88 30.92
C GLU A 2 5.51 16.10 29.61
N LYS A 3 4.35 16.18 28.94
CA LYS A 3 4.11 15.50 27.63
C LYS A 3 5.12 15.93 26.53
N LEU A 4 5.52 17.22 26.51
CA LEU A 4 6.49 17.73 25.52
C LEU A 4 7.92 17.22 25.78
N ILE A 5 8.27 16.95 27.03
CA ILE A 5 9.59 16.41 27.39
C ILE A 5 9.70 14.94 27.06
N VAL A 6 8.62 14.19 27.23
CA VAL A 6 8.56 12.76 26.87
C VAL A 6 8.69 12.58 25.36
N GLY A 7 7.99 13.39 24.55
CA GLY A 7 8.05 13.33 23.09
C GLY A 7 9.46 13.58 22.53
N LYS A 8 10.13 14.65 22.99
CA LYS A 8 11.53 14.95 22.60
C LYS A 8 12.51 13.85 23.05
N SER A 9 12.28 13.23 24.20
CA SER A 9 13.09 12.10 24.68
C SER A 9 12.91 10.87 23.79
N LEU A 10 11.69 10.56 23.34
CA LEU A 10 11.42 9.43 22.45
C LEU A 10 12.03 9.65 21.06
N GLU A 11 11.87 10.83 20.49
CA GLU A 11 12.48 11.20 19.21
C GLU A 11 14.00 11.01 19.23
N ASN A 12 14.68 11.52 20.26
CA ASN A 12 16.12 11.39 20.42
C ASN A 12 16.56 9.91 20.58
N GLN A 13 15.78 9.09 21.27
CA GLN A 13 16.08 7.67 21.44
C GLN A 13 15.92 6.93 20.10
N LEU A 14 14.83 7.15 19.37
CA LEU A 14 14.58 6.56 18.06
C LEU A 14 15.66 6.98 17.05
N ASP A 15 16.02 8.26 17.01
CA ASP A 15 17.06 8.77 16.13
C ASP A 15 18.44 8.16 16.44
N THR A 16 18.73 7.91 17.71
CA THR A 16 19.98 7.24 18.11
C THR A 16 20.00 5.81 17.59
N VAL A 17 18.92 5.05 17.81
CA VAL A 17 18.80 3.66 17.31
C VAL A 17 18.89 3.62 15.79
N ILE A 18 18.23 4.53 15.09
CA ILE A 18 18.26 4.60 13.62
C ILE A 18 19.68 4.86 13.12
N LYS A 19 20.42 5.79 13.72
CA LYS A 19 21.82 6.07 13.36
C LYS A 19 22.74 4.86 13.55
N GLU A 20 22.47 4.07 14.57
CA GLU A 20 23.27 2.87 14.85
C GLU A 20 22.95 1.69 13.92
N LEU A 21 21.66 1.50 13.57
CA LEU A 21 21.19 0.30 12.88
C LEU A 21 21.03 0.46 11.36
N ALA A 22 20.80 1.67 10.87
CA ALA A 22 20.50 1.92 9.46
C ALA A 22 21.32 3.08 8.86
N PRO A 23 22.64 2.95 8.75
CA PRO A 23 23.50 4.04 8.30
C PRO A 23 23.30 4.44 6.83
N THR A 24 22.66 3.61 6.00
CA THR A 24 22.59 3.81 4.53
C THR A 24 21.17 3.95 3.96
N GLY A 25 20.14 3.77 4.76
CA GLY A 25 18.73 3.83 4.32
C GLY A 25 18.00 5.08 4.81
N ASN A 26 16.93 5.44 4.12
CA ASN A 26 15.97 6.42 4.60
C ASN A 26 14.95 5.73 5.50
N ILE A 27 14.80 6.20 6.73
CA ILE A 27 13.81 5.71 7.67
C ILE A 27 12.88 6.86 8.05
N SER A 28 11.60 6.63 7.92
CA SER A 28 10.56 7.53 8.38
C SER A 28 9.69 6.84 9.42
N TYR A 29 9.23 7.58 10.41
CA TYR A 29 8.28 7.08 11.41
C TYR A 29 7.34 8.20 11.87
N VAL A 30 6.16 7.78 12.31
CA VAL A 30 5.19 8.61 13.04
C VAL A 30 4.70 7.80 14.23
N VAL A 31 4.73 8.39 15.41
CA VAL A 31 4.22 7.78 16.65
C VAL A 31 3.05 8.61 17.14
N LEU A 32 1.89 7.97 17.21
CA LEU A 32 0.65 8.55 17.65
C LEU A 32 0.22 7.92 18.97
N GLN A 33 -0.29 8.72 19.88
CA GLN A 33 -0.95 8.27 21.09
C GLN A 33 -2.46 8.45 20.91
N PHE A 34 -3.20 7.36 21.15
CA PHE A 34 -4.66 7.36 21.18
C PHE A 34 -5.12 7.35 22.63
N ASP A 35 -5.80 8.39 23.05
CA ASP A 35 -6.48 8.51 24.35
C ASP A 35 -7.99 8.28 24.13
N ASP A 36 -8.72 7.83 25.15
CA ASP A 36 -10.12 7.36 25.06
C ASP A 36 -11.14 8.42 24.57
N GLU A 37 -10.76 9.69 24.45
CA GLU A 37 -11.74 10.77 24.25
C GLU A 37 -11.50 11.68 23.05
N GLU A 38 -10.35 11.62 22.34
CA GLU A 38 -10.03 12.59 21.30
C GLU A 38 -9.14 12.04 20.17
N GLU A 39 -8.95 12.88 19.18
CA GLU A 39 -8.05 12.66 18.05
C GLU A 39 -6.62 12.29 18.49
N PRO A 40 -5.92 11.43 17.75
CA PRO A 40 -4.61 10.95 18.15
C PRO A 40 -3.59 12.09 18.28
N THR A 41 -2.84 12.11 19.36
CA THR A 41 -1.78 13.08 19.59
C THR A 41 -0.46 12.62 18.96
N LEU A 42 0.16 13.47 18.14
CA LEU A 42 1.50 13.22 17.60
C LEU A 42 2.54 13.31 18.73
N ILE A 43 3.22 12.20 19.00
CA ILE A 43 4.26 12.10 20.03
C ILE A 43 5.67 12.30 19.45
N ALA A 44 5.95 11.67 18.31
CA ALA A 44 7.23 11.79 17.62
C ALA A 44 7.06 11.53 16.12
N SER A 45 7.84 12.20 15.28
CA SER A 45 7.87 11.95 13.84
C SER A 45 9.25 12.20 13.25
N ARG A 46 9.53 11.53 12.14
CA ARG A 46 10.72 11.74 11.33
C ARG A 46 10.41 11.43 9.88
N GLY A 47 10.72 12.37 8.99
CA GLY A 47 10.63 12.16 7.55
C GLY A 47 9.23 11.78 7.07
N GLU A 48 8.18 12.27 7.69
CA GLU A 48 6.79 11.97 7.37
C GLU A 48 6.43 12.31 5.92
N HIS A 49 7.12 13.27 5.33
CA HIS A 49 6.95 13.68 3.92
C HIS A 49 7.97 13.05 2.97
N THR A 50 8.86 12.17 3.47
CA THR A 50 9.82 11.48 2.62
C THR A 50 9.11 10.47 1.73
N VAL A 51 9.37 10.52 0.44
CA VAL A 51 8.84 9.56 -0.52
C VAL A 51 9.60 8.24 -0.40
N HIS A 52 8.86 7.16 -0.24
CA HIS A 52 9.36 5.79 -0.22
C HIS A 52 8.71 4.98 -1.33
N SER A 53 9.40 3.97 -1.86
CA SER A 53 8.76 2.94 -2.65
C SER A 53 7.70 2.24 -1.78
N SER A 54 6.47 2.15 -2.28
CA SER A 54 5.40 1.49 -1.53
C SER A 54 5.56 -0.03 -1.48
N ALA A 55 6.34 -0.58 -2.41
CA ALA A 55 6.45 -2.03 -2.60
C ALA A 55 5.04 -2.69 -2.54
N SER A 56 4.87 -3.73 -1.74
CA SER A 56 3.58 -4.42 -1.61
C SER A 56 2.54 -3.68 -0.75
N LEU A 57 2.88 -2.58 -0.09
CA LEU A 57 1.90 -1.80 0.67
C LEU A 57 0.83 -1.18 -0.24
N ILE A 58 1.13 -0.92 -1.51
CA ILE A 58 0.15 -0.45 -2.49
C ILE A 58 -1.08 -1.39 -2.62
N LYS A 59 -0.93 -2.68 -2.30
CA LYS A 59 -1.99 -3.68 -2.34
C LYS A 59 -3.13 -3.39 -1.37
N VAL A 60 -2.86 -2.69 -0.28
CA VAL A 60 -3.88 -2.27 0.69
C VAL A 60 -4.87 -1.31 0.04
N LEU A 61 -4.37 -0.35 -0.76
CA LEU A 61 -5.22 0.59 -1.50
C LEU A 61 -6.08 -0.14 -2.54
N ILE A 62 -5.49 -1.11 -3.26
CA ILE A 62 -6.23 -1.90 -4.26
C ILE A 62 -7.34 -2.70 -3.59
N MET A 63 -7.05 -3.36 -2.47
CA MET A 63 -8.04 -4.11 -1.69
C MET A 63 -9.17 -3.19 -1.19
N GLU A 64 -8.82 -2.04 -0.64
CA GLU A 64 -9.81 -1.04 -0.17
C GLU A 64 -10.77 -0.68 -1.31
N TYR A 65 -10.24 -0.41 -2.50
CA TYR A 65 -11.07 -0.02 -3.64
C TYR A 65 -12.01 -1.16 -4.10
N VAL A 66 -11.56 -2.42 -4.12
CA VAL A 66 -12.44 -3.58 -4.40
C VAL A 66 -13.60 -3.62 -3.41
N PHE A 67 -13.33 -3.51 -2.10
CA PHE A 67 -14.37 -3.56 -1.09
C PHE A 67 -15.25 -2.32 -1.07
N HIS A 68 -14.72 -1.15 -1.45
CA HIS A 68 -15.53 0.05 -1.65
C HIS A 68 -16.57 -0.16 -2.76
N LEU A 69 -16.14 -0.68 -3.92
CA LEU A 69 -17.05 -0.95 -5.03
C LEU A 69 -18.09 -2.02 -4.66
N ALA A 70 -17.68 -3.06 -3.93
CA ALA A 70 -18.59 -4.09 -3.46
C ALA A 70 -19.66 -3.55 -2.50
N ARG A 71 -19.28 -2.67 -1.56
CA ARG A 71 -20.22 -1.99 -0.66
C ARG A 71 -21.17 -1.02 -1.37
N ALA A 72 -20.73 -0.44 -2.47
CA ALA A 72 -21.53 0.43 -3.32
C ALA A 72 -22.38 -0.35 -4.34
N GLU A 73 -22.43 -1.67 -4.27
CA GLU A 73 -23.12 -2.57 -5.20
C GLU A 73 -22.70 -2.39 -6.68
N GLN A 74 -21.48 -1.91 -6.90
CA GLN A 74 -20.88 -1.71 -8.22
C GLN A 74 -20.03 -2.89 -8.68
N LEU A 75 -19.76 -3.84 -7.79
CA LEU A 75 -18.97 -5.05 -8.02
C LEU A 75 -19.48 -6.18 -7.13
N ASP A 76 -19.69 -7.38 -7.70
CA ASP A 76 -19.92 -8.59 -6.89
C ASP A 76 -18.59 -9.29 -6.63
N LEU A 77 -18.26 -9.50 -5.35
CA LEU A 77 -17.04 -10.21 -4.95
C LEU A 77 -16.96 -11.64 -5.47
N ASN A 78 -18.09 -12.24 -5.87
CA ASN A 78 -18.18 -13.58 -6.42
C ASN A 78 -18.06 -13.61 -7.96
N ASP A 79 -18.11 -12.45 -8.62
CA ASP A 79 -17.86 -12.37 -10.06
C ASP A 79 -16.43 -12.79 -10.37
N THR A 80 -16.27 -13.50 -11.49
CA THR A 80 -14.97 -14.09 -11.87
C THR A 80 -14.24 -13.28 -12.92
N VAL A 81 -12.94 -13.21 -12.79
CA VAL A 81 -12.02 -12.60 -13.73
C VAL A 81 -11.10 -13.67 -14.31
N PRO A 82 -11.04 -13.81 -15.64
CA PRO A 82 -10.14 -14.78 -16.27
C PRO A 82 -8.68 -14.34 -16.14
N LEU A 83 -7.83 -15.29 -15.76
CA LEU A 83 -6.39 -15.06 -15.55
C LEU A 83 -5.68 -14.54 -16.81
N SER A 84 -6.24 -14.81 -17.99
CA SER A 84 -5.71 -14.34 -19.27
C SER A 84 -5.80 -12.83 -19.51
N LYS A 85 -6.47 -12.08 -18.63
CA LYS A 85 -6.58 -10.61 -18.77
C LYS A 85 -5.29 -9.87 -18.37
N THR A 86 -4.34 -10.54 -17.72
CA THR A 86 -3.05 -9.93 -17.36
C THR A 86 -1.90 -10.84 -17.79
N PRO A 87 -0.75 -10.27 -18.19
CA PRO A 87 0.47 -11.04 -18.39
C PRO A 87 0.90 -11.76 -17.12
N ARG A 88 1.56 -12.90 -17.28
CA ARG A 88 2.22 -13.55 -16.14
C ARG A 88 3.49 -12.80 -15.81
N VAL A 89 3.71 -12.63 -14.52
CA VAL A 89 4.93 -12.02 -13.96
C VAL A 89 5.50 -12.94 -12.88
N GLU A 90 6.79 -12.90 -12.71
CA GLU A 90 7.51 -13.60 -11.65
C GLU A 90 7.48 -12.82 -10.33
N GLY A 91 8.12 -13.37 -9.31
CA GLY A 91 8.44 -12.62 -8.09
C GLY A 91 7.43 -12.74 -6.95
N GLY A 92 6.68 -13.80 -6.88
CA GLY A 92 5.86 -14.15 -5.72
C GLY A 92 4.39 -14.43 -6.05
N GLY A 93 3.81 -15.27 -5.22
CA GLY A 93 2.43 -15.73 -5.34
C GLY A 93 2.31 -17.14 -5.89
N ALA A 94 1.08 -17.64 -5.98
CA ALA A 94 0.75 -18.98 -6.44
C ALA A 94 0.31 -19.02 -7.92
N LEU A 95 -0.20 -17.91 -8.45
CA LEU A 95 -0.80 -17.89 -9.77
C LEU A 95 0.20 -18.10 -10.90
N GLN A 96 1.47 -17.83 -10.67
CA GLN A 96 2.54 -18.10 -11.63
C GLN A 96 2.72 -19.59 -11.93
N GLU A 97 2.38 -20.47 -10.98
CA GLU A 97 2.54 -21.92 -11.09
C GLU A 97 1.36 -22.60 -11.83
N LEU A 98 0.26 -21.90 -12.05
CA LEU A 98 -0.93 -22.48 -12.64
C LEU A 98 -0.78 -22.65 -14.16
N VAL A 99 -1.19 -23.79 -14.67
CA VAL A 99 -1.17 -24.12 -16.11
C VAL A 99 -2.60 -24.21 -16.63
N GLY A 100 -2.85 -23.64 -17.80
CA GLY A 100 -4.16 -23.71 -18.46
C GLY A 100 -5.03 -22.47 -18.25
N LYS A 101 -6.34 -22.65 -18.44
CA LYS A 101 -7.32 -21.56 -18.32
C LYS A 101 -7.93 -21.56 -16.93
N HIS A 102 -7.80 -20.47 -16.23
CA HIS A 102 -8.36 -20.27 -14.89
C HIS A 102 -9.11 -18.94 -14.82
N SER A 103 -10.10 -18.88 -13.96
CA SER A 103 -10.78 -17.66 -13.54
C SER A 103 -10.88 -17.66 -12.04
N PHE A 104 -10.78 -16.48 -11.44
CA PHE A 104 -10.82 -16.29 -9.98
C PHE A 104 -11.85 -15.21 -9.66
N THR A 105 -12.54 -15.37 -8.54
CA THR A 105 -13.43 -14.34 -8.02
C THR A 105 -12.61 -13.14 -7.52
N TYR A 106 -13.22 -11.95 -7.47
CA TYR A 106 -12.57 -10.77 -6.87
C TYR A 106 -12.12 -11.05 -5.44
N LEU A 107 -12.92 -11.80 -4.67
CA LEU A 107 -12.55 -12.17 -3.30
C LEU A 107 -11.32 -13.08 -3.25
N GLU A 108 -11.22 -14.07 -4.14
CA GLU A 108 -10.04 -14.94 -4.23
C GLU A 108 -8.79 -14.16 -4.64
N LEU A 109 -8.92 -13.25 -5.61
CA LEU A 109 -7.81 -12.39 -6.03
C LEU A 109 -7.33 -11.49 -4.88
N CYS A 110 -8.24 -10.88 -4.12
CA CYS A 110 -7.87 -10.12 -2.93
C CYS A 110 -7.14 -10.98 -1.89
N ARG A 111 -7.61 -12.19 -1.64
CA ARG A 111 -6.95 -13.12 -0.70
C ARG A 111 -5.55 -13.52 -1.16
N LEU A 112 -5.39 -13.88 -2.43
CA LEU A 112 -4.07 -14.23 -3.00
C LEU A 112 -3.11 -13.03 -2.96
N MET A 113 -3.59 -11.85 -3.30
CA MET A 113 -2.84 -10.61 -3.25
C MET A 113 -2.36 -10.29 -1.83
N MET A 114 -3.22 -10.39 -0.83
CA MET A 114 -2.89 -9.99 0.54
C MET A 114 -2.14 -11.07 1.33
N VAL A 115 -2.52 -12.35 1.20
CA VAL A 115 -1.94 -13.44 2.00
C VAL A 115 -0.61 -13.92 1.42
N LEU A 116 -0.52 -14.03 0.10
CA LEU A 116 0.67 -14.54 -0.61
C LEU A 116 1.46 -13.44 -1.31
N SER A 117 1.01 -12.21 -1.21
CA SER A 117 1.57 -11.09 -1.98
C SER A 117 1.62 -11.36 -3.50
N ASP A 118 0.65 -12.10 -4.03
CA ASP A 118 0.62 -12.56 -5.42
C ASP A 118 0.58 -11.38 -6.39
N ASN A 119 1.63 -11.25 -7.19
CA ASN A 119 1.78 -10.12 -8.12
C ASN A 119 0.86 -10.26 -9.35
N ILE A 120 0.54 -11.48 -9.77
CA ILE A 120 -0.39 -11.71 -10.89
C ILE A 120 -1.81 -11.38 -10.45
N ALA A 121 -2.24 -11.80 -9.25
CA ALA A 121 -3.52 -11.40 -8.69
C ALA A 121 -3.64 -9.87 -8.58
N THR A 122 -2.57 -9.22 -8.11
CA THR A 122 -2.50 -7.75 -8.01
C THR A 122 -2.67 -7.10 -9.38
N ASN A 123 -1.88 -7.51 -10.38
CA ASN A 123 -1.93 -6.95 -11.72
C ASN A 123 -3.27 -7.20 -12.41
N LEU A 124 -3.89 -8.35 -12.15
CA LEU A 124 -5.22 -8.66 -12.66
C LEU A 124 -6.27 -7.71 -12.08
N LEU A 125 -6.22 -7.42 -10.77
CA LEU A 125 -7.09 -6.44 -10.14
C LEU A 125 -6.83 -5.02 -10.70
N ILE A 126 -5.58 -4.59 -10.84
CA ILE A 126 -5.24 -3.30 -11.44
C ILE A 126 -5.80 -3.19 -12.86
N THR A 127 -5.66 -4.27 -13.66
CA THR A 127 -6.14 -4.30 -15.06
C THR A 127 -7.65 -4.12 -15.16
N VAL A 128 -8.42 -4.75 -14.27
CA VAL A 128 -9.89 -4.71 -14.34
C VAL A 128 -10.51 -3.49 -13.67
N LEU A 129 -9.83 -2.95 -12.65
CA LEU A 129 -10.30 -1.79 -11.91
C LEU A 129 -9.86 -0.45 -12.54
N GLY A 130 -8.71 -0.46 -13.20
CA GLY A 130 -8.05 0.73 -13.73
C GLY A 130 -7.21 1.47 -12.70
N MET A 131 -5.95 1.73 -13.06
CA MET A 131 -4.97 2.41 -12.21
C MET A 131 -5.45 3.81 -11.79
N GLU A 132 -5.99 4.56 -12.74
CA GLU A 132 -6.53 5.91 -12.50
C GLU A 132 -7.69 5.90 -11.49
N ASN A 133 -8.56 4.90 -11.55
CA ASN A 133 -9.68 4.78 -10.63
C ASN A 133 -9.20 4.45 -9.20
N ILE A 134 -8.16 3.61 -9.08
CA ILE A 134 -7.54 3.27 -7.79
C ILE A 134 -6.91 4.53 -7.17
N ASN A 135 -6.17 5.33 -7.96
CA ASN A 135 -5.59 6.58 -7.49
C ASN A 135 -6.66 7.62 -7.13
N ALA A 136 -7.70 7.78 -7.95
CA ALA A 136 -8.82 8.67 -7.62
C ALA A 136 -9.55 8.26 -6.33
N ARG A 137 -9.51 6.98 -5.97
CA ARG A 137 -10.02 6.51 -4.67
C ARG A 137 -9.12 6.94 -3.52
N ALA A 138 -7.79 6.88 -3.68
CA ALA A 138 -6.85 7.39 -2.68
C ALA A 138 -7.08 8.86 -2.38
N GLU A 139 -7.24 9.68 -3.41
CA GLU A 139 -7.55 11.11 -3.27
C GLU A 139 -8.85 11.34 -2.47
N LYS A 140 -9.92 10.58 -2.79
CA LYS A 140 -11.21 10.69 -2.08
C LYS A 140 -11.14 10.25 -0.62
N LEU A 141 -10.17 9.42 -0.26
CA LEU A 141 -9.91 9.01 1.12
C LEU A 141 -9.03 10.02 1.87
N GLY A 142 -8.47 11.02 1.19
CA GLY A 142 -7.48 11.92 1.76
C GLY A 142 -6.12 11.25 2.01
N VAL A 143 -5.81 10.17 1.29
CA VAL A 143 -4.52 9.45 1.33
C VAL A 143 -3.79 9.58 -0.01
N ASP A 144 -3.80 10.78 -0.57
CA ASP A 144 -3.18 11.18 -1.82
C ASP A 144 -1.63 11.06 -1.81
N GLU A 145 -1.06 10.74 -0.67
CA GLU A 145 0.37 10.47 -0.52
C GLU A 145 0.77 9.04 -0.90
N ILE A 146 -0.20 8.19 -1.30
CA ILE A 146 0.05 6.86 -1.88
C ILE A 146 -0.38 6.85 -3.35
N GLU A 147 0.48 6.41 -4.24
CA GLU A 147 0.24 6.47 -5.68
C GLU A 147 0.68 5.19 -6.40
N LEU A 148 -0.22 4.66 -7.23
CA LEU A 148 0.01 3.51 -8.09
C LEU A 148 0.40 4.00 -9.49
N ASN A 149 1.67 3.84 -9.88
CA ASN A 149 2.23 4.35 -11.13
C ASN A 149 2.66 3.26 -12.12
N ARG A 150 2.72 2.00 -11.68
CA ARG A 150 3.09 0.87 -12.51
C ARG A 150 2.48 -0.44 -12.01
N MET A 151 2.41 -1.41 -12.91
CA MET A 151 2.11 -2.80 -12.56
C MET A 151 3.19 -3.39 -11.66
N MET A 152 2.85 -4.43 -10.91
CA MET A 152 3.83 -5.18 -10.15
C MET A 152 4.81 -5.87 -11.12
N MET A 153 6.11 -5.85 -10.79
CA MET A 153 7.19 -6.43 -11.57
C MET A 153 7.41 -5.78 -12.96
N ASP A 154 6.88 -4.59 -13.20
CA ASP A 154 7.18 -3.77 -14.38
C ASP A 154 8.50 -3.01 -14.15
N PHE A 155 9.60 -3.67 -14.50
CA PHE A 155 10.95 -3.11 -14.34
C PHE A 155 11.28 -2.05 -15.40
N ASP A 156 10.61 -2.05 -16.54
CA ASP A 156 10.82 -1.04 -17.58
C ASP A 156 10.23 0.30 -17.09
N ALA A 157 9.02 0.28 -16.56
CA ALA A 157 8.43 1.47 -15.93
C ALA A 157 9.28 1.98 -14.75
N LEU A 158 9.83 1.08 -13.93
CA LEU A 158 10.73 1.43 -12.84
C LEU A 158 12.02 2.10 -13.34
N ALA A 159 12.63 1.59 -14.41
CA ALA A 159 13.83 2.17 -15.02
C ALA A 159 13.58 3.57 -15.62
N GLU A 160 12.35 3.87 -16.01
CA GLU A 160 11.87 5.18 -16.45
C GLU A 160 11.54 6.13 -15.28
N GLY A 161 11.73 5.70 -14.03
CA GLY A 161 11.46 6.49 -12.83
C GLY A 161 9.99 6.46 -12.37
N ARG A 162 9.16 5.62 -12.97
CA ARG A 162 7.76 5.41 -12.56
C ARG A 162 7.71 4.29 -11.52
N ASP A 163 7.77 4.62 -10.24
CA ASP A 163 7.59 3.66 -9.15
C ASP A 163 6.27 3.91 -8.40
N ASN A 164 5.74 2.86 -7.81
CA ASN A 164 4.65 2.96 -6.85
C ASN A 164 5.21 3.51 -5.55
N HIS A 165 4.69 4.59 -5.06
CA HIS A 165 5.25 5.27 -3.90
C HIS A 165 4.23 5.62 -2.83
N MET A 166 4.75 5.92 -1.65
CA MET A 166 3.99 6.39 -0.51
C MET A 166 4.83 7.30 0.37
N LYS A 167 4.16 8.12 1.15
CA LYS A 167 4.71 8.79 2.33
C LYS A 167 3.99 8.26 3.55
N ILE A 168 4.61 8.35 4.71
CA ILE A 168 3.94 7.97 5.96
C ILE A 168 2.81 8.96 6.26
N GLY A 169 2.97 10.22 5.82
CA GLY A 169 2.01 11.28 6.04
C GLY A 169 1.89 11.67 7.51
N ARG A 170 1.19 12.76 7.77
CA ARG A 170 0.57 12.96 9.08
C ARG A 170 -0.79 12.30 9.00
N ALA A 171 -1.13 11.44 9.95
CA ALA A 171 -2.52 11.13 10.19
C ALA A 171 -3.22 12.49 10.29
N HIS A 172 -4.16 12.77 9.37
CA HIS A 172 -5.01 13.93 9.50
C HIS A 172 -5.86 13.69 10.74
N VAL A 173 -5.46 14.35 11.77
CA VAL A 173 -6.14 14.42 13.06
C VAL A 173 -6.93 15.72 13.05
#